data_4866db552ffc2caef363fe509eea0b55
#
_entry.id   4866db552ffc2caef363fe509eea0b55
#
_cell.length_a   1.000
_cell.length_b   1.000
_cell.length_c   1.000
_cell.angle_alpha   90.00
_cell.angle_beta   90.00
_cell.angle_gamma   90.00
#
_symmetry.space_group_name_H-M   'P 1'
#
loop_
_entity.id
_entity.type
_entity.pdbx_description
1 polymer ?
#
loop_
_entity_poly.entity_id
_entity_poly.type
_entity_poly.pdbx_seq_one_letter_code
_entity_poly.pdbx_strand_id
1 'polypeptide(L)'
;NPIKPYLNWTKPIPWRNANEDEQRAIESVYRTNPITGQRELDPTQLNYRYEIFNHTEAAKRKNRLDPRRREYNTDKPVPTTNPMISKDTAWINDEGEIVRQTISRRLTGDYDFLNTYIVNVYPDTTAWVNDFENAYNEPYVRLYFSHGGYNEYPVVGVSWEQANAFANWRTDFLRRSLGREGVYVEPYRLPTEAEWQYLAAGPAHLKYPWGN
;
A
#
# COMPACT_ATOMS: atom_id res chain seq x y z
N ASN A 1 8.93 -14.48 22.43
CA ASN A 1 7.51 -14.75 22.14
C ASN A 1 7.39 -15.13 20.68
N PRO A 2 6.80 -16.29 20.36
CA PRO A 2 6.53 -16.63 18.97
C PRO A 2 5.68 -15.51 18.37
N ILE A 3 6.09 -14.99 17.23
CA ILE A 3 5.32 -14.02 16.45
C ILE A 3 4.02 -14.74 16.10
N LYS A 4 2.90 -14.26 16.64
CA LYS A 4 1.60 -14.79 16.23
C LYS A 4 1.43 -14.50 14.74
N PRO A 5 1.21 -15.51 13.90
CA PRO A 5 1.18 -15.34 12.45
C PRO A 5 -0.02 -14.51 11.97
N TYR A 6 -1.01 -14.27 12.83
CA TYR A 6 -2.25 -13.60 12.48
C TYR A 6 -2.48 -12.33 13.30
N LEU A 7 -3.06 -11.31 12.66
CA LEU A 7 -3.54 -10.12 13.34
C LEU A 7 -4.73 -10.47 14.25
N ASN A 8 -4.76 -9.84 15.41
CA ASN A 8 -5.92 -9.94 16.28
C ASN A 8 -6.91 -8.81 15.93
N TRP A 9 -7.85 -9.11 15.06
CA TRP A 9 -8.86 -8.16 14.57
C TRP A 9 -9.85 -7.69 15.64
N THR A 10 -9.98 -8.45 16.75
CA THR A 10 -10.87 -8.09 17.86
C THR A 10 -10.20 -7.18 18.89
N LYS A 11 -8.88 -6.96 18.77
CA LYS A 11 -8.16 -6.09 19.69
C LYS A 11 -8.55 -4.63 19.46
N PRO A 12 -9.00 -3.91 20.50
CA PRO A 12 -9.36 -2.51 20.35
C PRO A 12 -8.14 -1.66 20.00
N ILE A 13 -8.35 -0.63 19.19
CA ILE A 13 -7.35 0.39 18.90
C ILE A 13 -7.13 1.19 20.18
N PRO A 14 -5.90 1.32 20.70
CA PRO A 14 -5.64 2.11 21.89
C PRO A 14 -5.71 3.61 21.53
N TRP A 15 -6.65 4.33 22.16
CA TRP A 15 -6.87 5.75 21.93
C TRP A 15 -7.10 6.46 23.27
N ARG A 16 -6.04 6.97 23.84
CA ARG A 16 -6.11 7.53 25.22
C ARG A 16 -6.64 8.94 25.29
N ASN A 17 -6.58 9.73 24.21
CA ASN A 17 -6.89 11.16 24.23
C ASN A 17 -7.76 11.61 23.04
N ALA A 18 -8.52 10.69 22.43
CA ALA A 18 -9.39 11.03 21.32
C ALA A 18 -10.60 11.86 21.80
N ASN A 19 -10.93 12.92 21.07
CA ASN A 19 -12.15 13.67 21.27
C ASN A 19 -13.38 12.86 20.79
N GLU A 20 -14.59 13.38 21.00
CA GLU A 20 -15.83 12.65 20.66
C GLU A 20 -15.96 12.33 19.17
N ASP A 21 -15.47 13.19 18.28
CA ASP A 21 -15.53 12.98 16.83
C ASP A 21 -14.53 11.90 16.39
N GLU A 22 -13.32 11.93 16.95
CA GLU A 22 -12.32 10.89 16.76
C GLU A 22 -12.80 9.53 17.30
N GLN A 23 -13.47 9.54 18.46
CA GLN A 23 -14.08 8.33 19.03
C GLN A 23 -15.13 7.75 18.09
N ARG A 24 -16.03 8.57 17.57
CA ARG A 24 -17.04 8.13 16.58
C ARG A 24 -16.42 7.60 15.32
N ALA A 25 -15.37 8.25 14.80
CA ALA A 25 -14.63 7.81 13.62
C ALA A 25 -13.96 6.44 13.87
N ILE A 26 -13.34 6.22 15.03
CA ILE A 26 -12.76 4.93 15.40
C ILE A 26 -13.84 3.85 15.56
N GLU A 27 -14.98 4.19 16.15
CA GLU A 27 -16.10 3.25 16.27
C GLU A 27 -16.65 2.81 14.91
N SER A 28 -16.68 3.72 13.92
CA SER A 28 -17.19 3.42 12.57
C SER A 28 -16.34 2.42 11.79
N VAL A 29 -15.06 2.22 12.16
CA VAL A 29 -14.19 1.22 11.50
C VAL A 29 -14.36 -0.20 12.05
N TYR A 30 -15.29 -0.41 12.99
CA TYR A 30 -15.61 -1.74 13.48
C TYR A 30 -16.91 -2.26 12.89
N ARG A 31 -16.95 -3.56 12.66
CA ARG A 31 -18.15 -4.29 12.24
C ARG A 31 -18.41 -5.50 13.13
N THR A 32 -19.60 -6.04 13.04
CA THR A 32 -19.90 -7.37 13.61
C THR A 32 -19.61 -8.42 12.54
N ASN A 33 -18.73 -9.35 12.85
CA ASN A 33 -18.42 -10.48 11.95
C ASN A 33 -19.69 -11.33 11.76
N PRO A 34 -20.17 -11.52 10.53
CA PRO A 34 -21.43 -12.22 10.27
C PRO A 34 -21.36 -13.72 10.58
N ILE A 35 -20.15 -14.29 10.72
CA ILE A 35 -19.96 -15.72 11.00
C ILE A 35 -19.79 -15.96 12.50
N THR A 36 -18.94 -15.17 13.16
CA THR A 36 -18.59 -15.37 14.57
C THR A 36 -19.43 -14.54 15.53
N GLY A 37 -20.15 -13.53 15.05
CA GLY A 37 -20.89 -12.56 15.87
C GLY A 37 -20.00 -11.62 16.71
N GLN A 38 -18.68 -11.70 16.57
CA GLN A 38 -17.75 -10.88 17.33
C GLN A 38 -17.55 -9.52 16.67
N ARG A 39 -17.31 -8.50 17.50
CA ARG A 39 -16.89 -7.18 17.03
C ARG A 39 -15.43 -7.23 16.60
N GLU A 40 -15.16 -6.83 15.37
CA GLU A 40 -13.83 -6.80 14.77
C GLU A 40 -13.62 -5.54 13.93
N LEU A 41 -12.37 -5.19 13.66
CA LEU A 41 -12.06 -4.17 12.66
C LEU A 41 -12.61 -4.58 11.30
N ASP A 42 -13.25 -3.65 10.60
CA ASP A 42 -13.69 -3.86 9.23
C ASP A 42 -12.49 -3.68 8.28
N PRO A 43 -11.94 -4.76 7.71
CA PRO A 43 -10.77 -4.65 6.83
C PRO A 43 -11.08 -3.88 5.53
N THR A 44 -12.35 -3.75 5.14
CA THR A 44 -12.75 -3.01 3.94
C THR A 44 -12.54 -1.51 4.08
N GLN A 45 -12.48 -1.01 5.33
CA GLN A 45 -12.24 0.41 5.64
C GLN A 45 -10.75 0.77 5.72
N LEU A 46 -9.85 -0.20 5.63
CA LEU A 46 -8.43 0.03 5.82
C LEU A 46 -7.78 0.56 4.55
N ASN A 47 -7.19 1.74 4.66
CA ASN A 47 -6.39 2.34 3.63
C ASN A 47 -4.92 2.40 4.07
N TYR A 48 -4.02 2.04 3.17
CA TYR A 48 -2.58 2.17 3.38
C TYR A 48 -2.04 3.36 2.59
N ARG A 49 -1.46 4.33 3.34
CA ARG A 49 -0.77 5.49 2.76
C ARG A 49 0.73 5.27 2.81
N TYR A 50 1.41 5.47 1.70
CA TYR A 50 2.86 5.39 1.60
C TYR A 50 3.42 6.44 0.65
N GLU A 51 4.71 6.70 0.77
CA GLU A 51 5.42 7.66 -0.04
C GLU A 51 6.61 7.01 -0.73
N ILE A 52 6.81 7.32 -2.01
CA ILE A 52 7.94 6.84 -2.80
C ILE A 52 8.72 8.05 -3.30
N PHE A 53 10.03 8.06 -3.03
CA PHE A 53 10.92 9.08 -3.57
C PHE A 53 11.15 8.86 -5.07
N ASN A 54 10.85 9.88 -5.88
CA ASN A 54 11.02 9.83 -7.32
C ASN A 54 12.48 10.11 -7.70
N HIS A 55 13.31 9.08 -7.61
CA HIS A 55 14.75 9.17 -7.94
C HIS A 55 14.99 9.61 -9.37
N THR A 56 14.13 9.19 -10.31
CA THR A 56 14.25 9.55 -11.73
C THR A 56 14.07 11.04 -11.94
N GLU A 57 13.07 11.65 -11.29
CA GLU A 57 12.85 13.09 -11.39
C GLU A 57 13.94 13.86 -10.63
N ALA A 58 14.32 13.39 -9.45
CA ALA A 58 15.37 14.00 -8.63
C ALA A 58 16.74 14.00 -9.33
N ALA A 59 17.05 12.94 -10.09
CA ALA A 59 18.33 12.80 -10.81
C ALA A 59 18.47 13.75 -12.01
N LYS A 60 17.38 14.32 -12.51
CA LYS A 60 17.45 15.25 -13.67
C LYS A 60 18.28 16.47 -13.34
N ARG A 61 19.24 16.78 -14.22
CA ARG A 61 20.16 17.91 -14.01
C ARG A 61 19.46 19.25 -13.77
N LYS A 62 18.31 19.49 -14.42
CA LYS A 62 17.50 20.70 -14.27
C LYS A 62 16.88 20.83 -12.86
N ASN A 63 16.73 19.73 -12.14
CA ASN A 63 16.07 19.66 -10.83
C ASN A 63 17.06 19.68 -9.66
N ARG A 64 18.36 19.85 -9.94
CA ARG A 64 19.36 20.00 -8.88
C ARG A 64 19.16 21.32 -8.18
N LEU A 65 18.80 21.26 -6.91
CA LEU A 65 18.77 22.43 -6.05
C LEU A 65 20.21 22.80 -5.63
N ASP A 66 20.50 24.10 -5.64
CA ASP A 66 21.73 24.60 -5.03
C ASP A 66 21.69 24.29 -3.51
N PRO A 67 22.66 23.54 -2.96
CA PRO A 67 22.71 23.24 -1.53
C PRO A 67 22.66 24.48 -0.63
N ARG A 68 23.11 25.63 -1.13
CA ARG A 68 23.06 26.92 -0.43
C ARG A 68 21.67 27.54 -0.42
N ARG A 69 20.75 27.07 -1.28
CA ARG A 69 19.37 27.55 -1.43
C ARG A 69 18.34 26.59 -0.84
N ARG A 70 18.76 25.56 -0.14
CA ARG A 70 17.87 24.63 0.60
C ARG A 70 17.24 25.34 1.80
N GLU A 71 16.47 26.38 1.53
CA GLU A 71 15.68 27.02 2.56
C GLU A 71 14.37 26.25 2.72
N TYR A 72 14.29 25.47 3.78
CA TYR A 72 13.06 24.80 4.22
C TYR A 72 12.04 25.77 4.83
N ASN A 73 12.23 27.07 4.66
CA ASN A 73 11.35 28.07 5.24
C ASN A 73 10.14 28.28 4.31
N THR A 74 8.98 27.76 4.74
CA THR A 74 7.71 27.84 4.03
C THR A 74 7.15 29.26 3.90
N ASP A 75 7.67 30.23 4.64
CA ASP A 75 7.14 31.60 4.71
C ASP A 75 7.70 32.51 3.61
N LYS A 76 8.72 32.06 2.88
CA LYS A 76 9.28 32.83 1.77
C LYS A 76 8.68 32.40 0.42
N PRO A 77 8.39 33.35 -0.48
CA PRO A 77 7.89 33.01 -1.81
C PRO A 77 8.93 32.18 -2.58
N VAL A 78 8.46 31.11 -3.22
CA VAL A 78 9.32 30.24 -4.04
C VAL A 78 9.86 31.00 -5.23
N PRO A 79 11.18 31.02 -5.48
CA PRO A 79 11.76 31.73 -6.62
C PRO A 79 11.16 31.24 -7.95
N THR A 80 10.77 32.17 -8.80
CA THR A 80 10.19 31.86 -10.12
C THR A 80 11.17 31.14 -11.05
N THR A 81 12.47 31.19 -10.73
CA THR A 81 13.56 30.51 -11.44
C THR A 81 13.66 29.02 -11.10
N ASN A 82 13.00 28.56 -10.01
CA ASN A 82 13.02 27.13 -9.66
C ASN A 82 12.25 26.33 -10.72
N PRO A 83 12.73 25.12 -11.06
CA PRO A 83 12.09 24.27 -12.06
C PRO A 83 10.70 23.83 -11.62
N MET A 84 9.82 23.61 -12.61
CA MET A 84 8.54 22.93 -12.40
C MET A 84 8.74 21.42 -12.45
N ILE A 85 8.15 20.73 -11.50
CA ILE A 85 8.14 19.27 -11.43
C ILE A 85 6.71 18.75 -11.38
N SER A 86 6.51 17.51 -11.85
CA SER A 86 5.28 16.78 -11.68
C SER A 86 5.42 15.82 -10.51
N LYS A 87 4.40 15.76 -9.68
CA LYS A 87 4.35 14.94 -8.46
C LYS A 87 2.98 14.27 -8.36
N ASP A 88 2.98 12.97 -8.13
CA ASP A 88 1.76 12.24 -7.81
C ASP A 88 1.40 12.46 -6.34
N THR A 89 0.15 12.76 -6.10
CA THR A 89 -0.39 12.93 -4.75
C THR A 89 -1.73 12.20 -4.61
N ALA A 90 -2.01 11.73 -3.40
CA ALA A 90 -3.28 11.10 -3.06
C ALA A 90 -3.72 11.57 -1.68
N TRP A 91 -5.03 11.74 -1.52
CA TRP A 91 -5.67 12.05 -0.24
C TRP A 91 -7.04 11.40 -0.16
N ILE A 92 -7.63 11.40 1.01
CA ILE A 92 -9.00 10.95 1.22
C ILE A 92 -9.85 12.23 1.32
N ASN A 93 -10.91 12.32 0.50
CA ASN A 93 -11.84 13.45 0.52
C ASN A 93 -12.85 13.34 1.69
N ASP A 94 -13.73 14.32 1.82
CA ASP A 94 -14.71 14.38 2.90
C ASP A 94 -15.77 13.25 2.79
N GLU A 95 -15.95 12.70 1.59
CA GLU A 95 -16.83 11.54 1.31
C GLU A 95 -16.14 10.19 1.62
N GLY A 96 -14.85 10.20 2.02
CA GLY A 96 -14.07 9.00 2.32
C GLY A 96 -13.46 8.31 1.09
N GLU A 97 -13.51 8.94 -0.08
CA GLU A 97 -12.98 8.38 -1.33
C GLU A 97 -11.50 8.73 -1.51
N ILE A 98 -10.75 7.80 -2.10
CA ILE A 98 -9.35 8.02 -2.45
C ILE A 98 -9.26 8.85 -3.73
N VAL A 99 -8.84 10.10 -3.61
CA VAL A 99 -8.56 10.99 -4.74
C VAL A 99 -7.09 10.90 -5.11
N ARG A 100 -6.80 10.72 -6.40
CA ARG A 100 -5.44 10.66 -6.95
C ARG A 100 -5.28 11.75 -8.00
N GLN A 101 -4.17 12.49 -7.90
CA GLN A 101 -3.90 13.57 -8.82
C GLN A 101 -2.40 13.74 -9.06
N THR A 102 -2.01 13.96 -10.30
CA THR A 102 -0.68 14.46 -10.62
C THR A 102 -0.72 15.99 -10.64
N ILE A 103 0.01 16.60 -9.72
CA ILE A 103 0.12 18.05 -9.61
C ILE A 103 1.44 18.53 -10.18
N SER A 104 1.44 19.75 -10.72
CA SER A 104 2.65 20.44 -11.16
C SER A 104 2.95 21.59 -10.19
N ARG A 105 4.16 21.61 -9.62
CA ARG A 105 4.57 22.65 -8.68
C ARG A 105 6.04 23.03 -8.86
N ARG A 106 6.40 24.22 -8.37
CA ARG A 106 7.81 24.63 -8.33
C ARG A 106 8.56 23.87 -7.27
N LEU A 107 9.75 23.42 -7.62
CA LEU A 107 10.65 22.70 -6.73
C LEU A 107 11.11 23.63 -5.59
N THR A 108 10.90 23.19 -4.36
CA THR A 108 11.31 23.88 -3.13
C THR A 108 12.32 23.10 -2.31
N GLY A 109 12.24 21.77 -2.35
CA GLY A 109 13.11 20.89 -1.57
C GLY A 109 12.94 19.43 -1.96
N ASP A 110 13.66 18.56 -1.25
CA ASP A 110 13.68 17.12 -1.52
C ASP A 110 12.29 16.46 -1.33
N TYR A 111 11.43 17.03 -0.47
CA TYR A 111 10.06 16.57 -0.25
C TYR A 111 9.18 16.66 -1.50
N ASP A 112 9.54 17.53 -2.44
CA ASP A 112 8.78 17.65 -3.67
C ASP A 112 8.93 16.44 -4.59
N PHE A 113 9.96 15.62 -4.37
CA PHE A 113 10.16 14.35 -5.08
C PHE A 113 9.45 13.15 -4.41
N LEU A 114 8.75 13.34 -3.29
CA LEU A 114 7.97 12.30 -2.65
C LEU A 114 6.60 12.21 -3.29
N ASN A 115 6.36 11.18 -4.10
CA ASN A 115 5.03 10.83 -4.57
C ASN A 115 4.26 10.17 -3.44
N THR A 116 2.99 10.55 -3.27
CA THR A 116 2.12 9.99 -2.24
C THR A 116 1.07 9.08 -2.87
N TYR A 117 0.93 7.89 -2.33
CA TYR A 117 -0.05 6.90 -2.77
C TYR A 117 -0.92 6.47 -1.59
N ILE A 118 -2.20 6.24 -1.87
CA ILE A 118 -3.15 5.65 -0.94
C ILE A 118 -3.87 4.52 -1.68
N VAL A 119 -3.94 3.36 -1.06
CA VAL A 119 -4.67 2.21 -1.59
C VAL A 119 -5.55 1.61 -0.50
N ASN A 120 -6.76 1.22 -0.85
CA ASN A 120 -7.54 0.34 0.01
C ASN A 120 -6.87 -1.04 0.03
N VAL A 121 -6.70 -1.63 1.21
CA VAL A 121 -5.96 -2.89 1.35
C VAL A 121 -6.80 -4.12 1.10
N TYR A 122 -8.15 -3.97 1.08
CA TYR A 122 -9.05 -5.10 0.93
C TYR A 122 -9.14 -5.55 -0.52
N PRO A 123 -9.00 -6.85 -0.80
CA PRO A 123 -9.07 -7.38 -2.16
C PRO A 123 -10.48 -7.25 -2.76
N ASP A 124 -10.56 -7.29 -4.08
CA ASP A 124 -11.85 -7.40 -4.77
C ASP A 124 -12.41 -8.82 -4.60
N THR A 125 -13.45 -8.93 -3.77
CA THR A 125 -14.11 -10.21 -3.50
C THR A 125 -14.95 -10.71 -4.67
N THR A 126 -15.27 -9.85 -5.64
CA THR A 126 -16.07 -10.20 -6.82
C THR A 126 -15.26 -10.84 -7.94
N ALA A 127 -13.93 -10.91 -7.79
CA ALA A 127 -13.03 -11.53 -8.77
C ALA A 127 -13.42 -12.98 -9.14
N TRP A 128 -14.06 -13.70 -8.22
CA TRP A 128 -14.54 -15.06 -8.44
C TRP A 128 -15.72 -15.19 -9.41
N VAL A 129 -16.53 -14.13 -9.57
CA VAL A 129 -17.70 -14.12 -10.44
C VAL A 129 -17.48 -13.30 -11.70
N ASN A 130 -16.70 -12.22 -11.64
CA ASN A 130 -16.47 -11.33 -12.78
C ASN A 130 -15.75 -12.04 -13.94
N ASP A 131 -14.78 -12.91 -13.62
CA ASP A 131 -13.99 -13.63 -14.60
C ASP A 131 -14.60 -15.01 -14.99
N PHE A 132 -15.57 -15.51 -14.22
CA PHE A 132 -16.11 -16.87 -14.34
C PHE A 132 -17.63 -16.89 -14.11
N GLU A 133 -18.40 -16.19 -14.94
CA GLU A 133 -19.84 -15.96 -14.78
C GLU A 133 -20.69 -17.21 -14.57
N ASN A 134 -20.29 -18.36 -15.12
CA ASN A 134 -21.06 -19.61 -15.06
C ASN A 134 -20.42 -20.70 -14.17
N ALA A 135 -19.48 -20.32 -13.30
CA ALA A 135 -18.70 -21.30 -12.54
C ALA A 135 -19.28 -21.64 -11.15
N TYR A 136 -20.45 -21.10 -10.78
CA TYR A 136 -21.07 -21.30 -9.47
C TYR A 136 -20.16 -20.95 -8.29
N ASN A 137 -19.38 -19.87 -8.45
CA ASN A 137 -18.36 -19.45 -7.47
C ASN A 137 -18.89 -18.52 -6.36
N GLU A 138 -20.20 -18.27 -6.27
CA GLU A 138 -20.79 -17.40 -5.24
C GLU A 138 -20.39 -17.76 -3.80
N PRO A 139 -20.19 -19.04 -3.42
CA PRO A 139 -19.71 -19.35 -2.08
C PRO A 139 -18.32 -18.76 -1.79
N TYR A 140 -17.44 -18.66 -2.79
CA TYR A 140 -16.11 -18.07 -2.62
C TYR A 140 -16.18 -16.56 -2.41
N VAL A 141 -17.07 -15.86 -3.10
CA VAL A 141 -17.31 -14.41 -2.89
C VAL A 141 -17.63 -14.13 -1.42
N ARG A 142 -18.43 -14.99 -0.79
CA ARG A 142 -18.88 -14.80 0.58
C ARG A 142 -17.90 -15.29 1.64
N LEU A 143 -17.19 -16.37 1.39
CA LEU A 143 -16.46 -17.09 2.42
C LEU A 143 -14.95 -17.03 2.30
N TYR A 144 -14.41 -16.82 1.10
CA TYR A 144 -12.96 -16.91 0.86
C TYR A 144 -12.13 -15.96 1.72
N PHE A 145 -12.61 -14.73 1.91
CA PHE A 145 -11.92 -13.71 2.71
C PHE A 145 -12.37 -13.61 4.17
N SER A 146 -13.35 -14.41 4.57
CA SER A 146 -13.96 -14.29 5.91
C SER A 146 -13.93 -15.59 6.73
N HIS A 147 -13.86 -16.74 6.08
CA HIS A 147 -13.92 -18.02 6.76
C HIS A 147 -12.52 -18.60 7.01
N GLY A 148 -12.24 -19.00 8.25
CA GLY A 148 -10.92 -19.49 8.69
C GLY A 148 -10.36 -20.67 7.90
N GLY A 149 -11.20 -21.44 7.22
CA GLY A 149 -10.77 -22.55 6.36
C GLY A 149 -9.90 -22.13 5.16
N TYR A 150 -9.94 -20.83 4.80
CA TYR A 150 -9.15 -20.29 3.68
C TYR A 150 -7.91 -19.51 4.11
N ASN A 151 -7.59 -19.48 5.43
CA ASN A 151 -6.47 -18.68 5.94
C ASN A 151 -5.11 -19.00 5.31
N GLU A 152 -4.91 -20.24 4.88
CA GLU A 152 -3.68 -20.72 4.25
C GLU A 152 -3.74 -20.72 2.72
N TYR A 153 -4.83 -20.23 2.14
CA TYR A 153 -5.00 -20.14 0.70
C TYR A 153 -4.41 -18.85 0.14
N PRO A 154 -3.97 -18.84 -1.13
CA PRO A 154 -3.43 -17.64 -1.77
C PRO A 154 -4.46 -16.51 -1.78
N VAL A 155 -4.01 -15.26 -1.59
CA VAL A 155 -4.89 -14.11 -1.81
C VAL A 155 -5.20 -13.95 -3.31
N VAL A 156 -6.46 -13.66 -3.62
CA VAL A 156 -6.95 -13.36 -4.98
C VAL A 156 -7.65 -12.00 -5.00
N GLY A 157 -7.96 -11.47 -6.18
CA GLY A 157 -8.63 -10.16 -6.31
C GLY A 157 -7.74 -8.99 -5.91
N VAL A 158 -6.42 -9.14 -6.00
CA VAL A 158 -5.44 -8.11 -5.65
C VAL A 158 -5.02 -7.35 -6.89
N SER A 159 -5.16 -6.02 -6.87
CA SER A 159 -4.68 -5.17 -7.95
C SER A 159 -3.15 -5.01 -7.92
N TRP A 160 -2.58 -4.55 -9.05
CA TRP A 160 -1.16 -4.25 -9.15
C TRP A 160 -0.73 -3.18 -8.12
N GLU A 161 -1.56 -2.16 -7.90
CA GLU A 161 -1.33 -1.11 -6.91
C GLU A 161 -1.30 -1.67 -5.48
N GLN A 162 -2.22 -2.57 -5.16
CA GLN A 162 -2.26 -3.25 -3.86
C GLN A 162 -1.02 -4.13 -3.65
N ALA A 163 -0.60 -4.86 -4.67
CA ALA A 163 0.61 -5.69 -4.60
C ALA A 163 1.87 -4.85 -4.38
N ASN A 164 2.02 -3.71 -5.07
CA ASN A 164 3.11 -2.77 -4.84
C ASN A 164 3.07 -2.13 -3.45
N ALA A 165 1.88 -1.74 -2.99
CA ALA A 165 1.68 -1.20 -1.65
C ALA A 165 2.08 -2.22 -0.58
N PHE A 166 1.71 -3.49 -0.76
CA PHE A 166 2.13 -4.58 0.13
C PHE A 166 3.65 -4.75 0.14
N ALA A 167 4.31 -4.73 -1.03
CA ALA A 167 5.77 -4.82 -1.12
C ALA A 167 6.45 -3.68 -0.36
N ASN A 168 5.93 -2.45 -0.48
CA ASN A 168 6.41 -1.29 0.26
C ASN A 168 6.21 -1.46 1.78
N TRP A 169 5.01 -1.82 2.20
CA TRP A 169 4.70 -2.11 3.61
C TRP A 169 5.62 -3.20 4.17
N ARG A 170 5.83 -4.29 3.43
CA ARG A 170 6.68 -5.40 3.85
C ARG A 170 8.13 -4.98 4.05
N THR A 171 8.62 -4.10 3.17
CA THR A 171 9.95 -3.51 3.29
C THR A 171 10.09 -2.72 4.58
N ASP A 172 9.15 -1.84 4.86
CA ASP A 172 9.17 -0.99 6.05
C ASP A 172 8.98 -1.80 7.33
N PHE A 173 8.12 -2.82 7.30
CA PHE A 173 7.93 -3.74 8.41
C PHE A 173 9.23 -4.47 8.76
N LEU A 174 9.94 -4.99 7.75
CA LEU A 174 11.22 -5.67 7.95
C LEU A 174 12.29 -4.72 8.49
N ARG A 175 12.41 -3.53 7.91
CA ARG A 175 13.35 -2.49 8.39
C ARG A 175 13.12 -2.14 9.85
N ARG A 176 11.87 -1.98 10.27
CA ARG A 176 11.53 -1.71 11.67
C ARG A 176 11.81 -2.88 12.59
N SER A 177 11.61 -4.12 12.12
CA SER A 177 11.83 -5.33 12.93
C SER A 177 13.30 -5.66 13.16
N LEU A 178 14.17 -5.34 12.20
CA LEU A 178 15.61 -5.58 12.29
C LEU A 178 16.34 -4.56 13.17
N GLY A 179 15.65 -3.50 13.59
CA GLY A 179 16.22 -2.50 14.48
C GLY A 179 17.15 -1.50 13.80
N ARG A 180 17.86 -0.69 14.61
CA ARG A 180 18.48 0.57 14.18
C ARG A 180 19.88 0.45 13.60
N GLU A 181 20.47 -0.71 13.58
CA GLU A 181 21.91 -0.85 13.34
C GLU A 181 22.22 -1.27 11.91
N GLY A 182 22.17 -0.28 11.00
CA GLY A 182 22.97 -0.34 9.76
C GLY A 182 22.68 -1.49 8.78
N VAL A 183 21.70 -2.32 9.02
CA VAL A 183 21.35 -3.39 8.11
C VAL A 183 20.58 -2.80 6.93
N TYR A 184 21.22 -2.81 5.76
CA TYR A 184 20.53 -2.46 4.52
C TYR A 184 19.53 -3.56 4.16
N VAL A 185 18.28 -3.18 3.97
CA VAL A 185 17.21 -4.04 3.50
C VAL A 185 16.87 -3.64 2.07
N GLU A 186 17.14 -4.54 1.13
CA GLU A 186 16.68 -4.36 -0.27
C GLU A 186 15.16 -4.25 -0.30
N PRO A 187 14.59 -3.26 -0.99
CA PRO A 187 13.14 -3.11 -1.06
C PRO A 187 12.49 -4.31 -1.74
N TYR A 188 11.44 -4.84 -1.11
CA TYR A 188 10.54 -5.77 -1.79
C TYR A 188 9.86 -5.04 -2.95
N ARG A 189 9.75 -5.72 -4.09
CA ARG A 189 9.07 -5.22 -5.29
C ARG A 189 8.49 -6.37 -6.09
N LEU A 190 7.61 -6.06 -6.99
CA LEU A 190 7.18 -7.03 -8.00
C LEU A 190 8.35 -7.35 -8.93
N PRO A 191 8.44 -8.57 -9.46
CA PRO A 191 9.46 -8.94 -10.43
C PRO A 191 9.26 -8.16 -11.73
N THR A 192 10.34 -7.90 -12.42
CA THR A 192 10.31 -7.48 -13.83
C THR A 192 9.82 -8.63 -14.71
N GLU A 193 9.40 -8.32 -15.92
CA GLU A 193 9.00 -9.35 -16.90
C GLU A 193 10.09 -10.41 -17.11
N ALA A 194 11.35 -9.99 -17.26
CA ALA A 194 12.46 -10.90 -17.45
C ALA A 194 12.72 -11.80 -16.24
N GLU A 195 12.64 -11.24 -15.04
CA GLU A 195 12.75 -12.02 -13.80
C GLU A 195 11.60 -13.01 -13.67
N TRP A 196 10.39 -12.59 -13.98
CA TRP A 196 9.21 -13.44 -13.93
C TRP A 196 9.31 -14.60 -14.93
N GLN A 197 9.69 -14.32 -16.18
CA GLN A 197 9.91 -15.34 -17.21
C GLN A 197 10.98 -16.34 -16.79
N TYR A 198 12.10 -15.84 -16.23
CA TYR A 198 13.17 -16.72 -15.74
C TYR A 198 12.70 -17.64 -14.62
N LEU A 199 11.97 -17.08 -13.64
CA LEU A 199 11.42 -17.84 -12.51
C LEU A 199 10.39 -18.88 -12.99
N ALA A 200 9.53 -18.50 -13.92
CA ALA A 200 8.49 -19.38 -14.46
C ALA A 200 9.07 -20.53 -15.29
N ALA A 201 10.10 -20.26 -16.10
CA ALA A 201 10.76 -21.29 -16.91
C ALA A 201 11.67 -22.21 -16.10
N GLY A 202 12.15 -21.72 -14.94
CA GLY A 202 13.11 -22.45 -14.11
C GLY A 202 14.46 -22.68 -14.78
N PRO A 203 15.42 -23.30 -14.10
CA PRO A 203 16.78 -23.55 -14.66
C PRO A 203 16.79 -24.54 -15.83
N ALA A 204 15.75 -25.33 -15.97
CA ALA A 204 15.60 -26.32 -17.05
C ALA A 204 14.88 -25.76 -18.29
N HIS A 205 14.49 -24.48 -18.28
CA HIS A 205 13.75 -23.83 -19.36
C HIS A 205 12.53 -24.62 -19.84
N LEU A 206 11.74 -25.10 -18.88
CA LEU A 206 10.53 -25.87 -19.15
C LEU A 206 9.45 -25.00 -19.78
N LYS A 207 8.53 -25.63 -20.53
CA LYS A 207 7.40 -24.93 -21.12
C LYS A 207 6.46 -24.34 -20.06
N TYR A 208 6.32 -25.04 -18.96
CA TYR A 208 5.49 -24.63 -17.82
C TYR A 208 6.27 -24.80 -16.51
N PRO A 209 5.97 -24.02 -15.46
CA PRO A 209 6.64 -24.14 -14.14
C PRO A 209 6.59 -25.54 -13.52
N TRP A 210 5.58 -26.31 -13.88
CA TRP A 210 5.34 -27.67 -13.37
C TRP A 210 5.82 -28.79 -14.33
N GLY A 211 6.41 -28.46 -15.47
CA GLY A 211 6.93 -29.43 -16.43
C GLY A 211 6.54 -29.15 -17.88
N ASN A 212 6.83 -30.10 -18.75
CA ASN A 212 6.47 -30.07 -20.19
C ASN A 212 5.18 -30.82 -20.46
#